data_8775833cb4179fbcef4d63e477b482bd
#
_entry.id   8775833cb4179fbcef4d63e477b482bd
#
_cell.length_a   1.000
_cell.length_b   1.000
_cell.length_c   1.000
_cell.angle_alpha   90.00
_cell.angle_beta   90.00
_cell.angle_gamma   90.00
#
_symmetry.space_group_name_H-M   'P 1'
#
loop_
_entity.id
_entity.type
_entity.pdbx_description
1 polymer ?
#
loop_
_entity_poly.entity_id
_entity_poly.type
_entity_poly.pdbx_seq_one_letter_code
_entity_poly.pdbx_strand_id
1 'polypeptide(L)'
;MAQNDLEARHLDTLDRDLGRFSALENATAYVARPLVAPGVALAFVLLAGLGAMVAFGQTDNTLIVVVAAIFGAYMALNIGANDVANNMGPAVGANALTMGGAIAIAAVFETAGALIAGGDVVSTISRGIIDPQTIGTEGIFVWAMMAALLSSALWVNLATWIGAPVSTTHSIVGGVMGAGIAAAGFGAVNWPTMATIAASWVISPVLGGLIAAAFLWFIKARIIYRDDKIAAARVWVPVLIGIMAGAFAAYLALKGLSRIVDVTFSGALMIGAVLGLVCWVVMIPVIRRQSRGLENRNKSLKVLFGIPLVVSAALLSFAHGANDVANAVGPLAAIVQALGSGGTAEAVAIPLWVMLIGAFGLSFGLFLFGPKLIRMVGSQITKLNPMRAYCVSLSAALTVILASWLGLPVSSTHIAVGAIFGVGFFREWDAARRARAVQGQAPERPRTAPEERRRRKLVRRSHVLTIGAAWVVTVPAAAALSGALFWALRAIGG
;
A
#
# COMPACT_ATOMS: atom_id res chain seq x y z
N MET A 1 31.11 60.66 -21.91
CA MET A 1 30.88 59.56 -22.87
C MET A 1 31.70 58.31 -22.54
N ALA A 2 33.04 58.41 -22.33
CA ALA A 2 33.87 57.20 -22.11
C ALA A 2 33.53 56.38 -20.83
N GLN A 3 33.01 57.02 -19.76
CA GLN A 3 32.69 56.34 -18.50
C GLN A 3 31.39 55.52 -18.61
N ASN A 4 30.37 56.00 -19.34
CA ASN A 4 29.13 55.26 -19.59
C ASN A 4 29.35 54.06 -20.52
N ASP A 5 30.29 54.15 -21.47
CA ASP A 5 30.66 53.04 -22.36
C ASP A 5 31.39 51.88 -21.62
N LEU A 6 32.16 52.23 -20.57
CA LEU A 6 32.87 51.27 -19.75
C LEU A 6 31.89 50.51 -18.80
N GLU A 7 30.93 51.23 -18.22
CA GLU A 7 29.87 50.61 -17.38
C GLU A 7 28.94 49.71 -18.22
N ALA A 8 28.56 50.16 -19.42
CA ALA A 8 27.75 49.34 -20.32
C ALA A 8 28.46 48.02 -20.72
N ARG A 9 29.76 48.09 -21.06
CA ARG A 9 30.58 46.90 -21.38
C ARG A 9 30.77 45.98 -20.15
N HIS A 10 30.82 46.54 -18.95
CA HIS A 10 30.94 45.74 -17.72
C HIS A 10 29.62 45.00 -17.41
N LEU A 11 28.47 45.67 -17.61
CA LEU A 11 27.16 45.05 -17.49
C LEU A 11 26.93 43.93 -18.54
N ASP A 12 27.32 44.17 -19.79
CA ASP A 12 27.22 43.15 -20.85
C ASP A 12 28.08 41.89 -20.58
N THR A 13 29.28 42.07 -19.98
CA THR A 13 30.12 40.93 -19.58
C THR A 13 29.51 40.21 -18.39
N LEU A 14 28.97 40.92 -17.41
CA LEU A 14 28.31 40.37 -16.23
C LEU A 14 27.05 39.57 -16.65
N ASP A 15 26.21 40.11 -17.53
CA ASP A 15 25.02 39.47 -18.06
C ASP A 15 25.35 38.19 -18.86
N ARG A 16 26.44 38.24 -19.62
CA ARG A 16 26.94 37.07 -20.34
C ARG A 16 27.44 35.95 -19.41
N ASP A 17 28.14 36.32 -18.36
CA ASP A 17 28.65 35.35 -17.38
C ASP A 17 27.50 34.78 -16.53
N LEU A 18 26.55 35.63 -16.10
CA LEU A 18 25.31 35.18 -15.43
C LEU A 18 24.50 34.22 -16.33
N GLY A 19 24.39 34.54 -17.63
CA GLY A 19 23.75 33.65 -18.60
C GLY A 19 24.46 32.30 -18.74
N ARG A 20 25.80 32.26 -18.71
CA ARG A 20 26.59 31.03 -18.72
C ARG A 20 26.42 30.24 -17.44
N PHE A 21 26.44 30.88 -16.26
CA PHE A 21 26.21 30.23 -14.98
C PHE A 21 24.81 29.61 -14.92
N SER A 22 23.79 30.38 -15.34
CA SER A 22 22.41 29.88 -15.41
C SER A 22 22.25 28.72 -16.37
N ALA A 23 22.90 28.74 -17.53
CA ALA A 23 22.89 27.63 -18.48
C ALA A 23 23.61 26.39 -17.92
N LEU A 24 24.73 26.57 -17.23
CA LEU A 24 25.48 25.49 -16.58
C LEU A 24 24.66 24.87 -15.42
N GLU A 25 24.05 25.72 -14.60
CA GLU A 25 23.17 25.31 -13.49
C GLU A 25 21.97 24.51 -14.00
N ASN A 26 21.30 24.99 -15.04
CA ASN A 26 20.20 24.30 -15.68
C ASN A 26 20.62 22.95 -16.31
N ALA A 27 21.77 22.91 -16.98
CA ALA A 27 22.32 21.69 -17.55
C ALA A 27 22.68 20.67 -16.45
N THR A 28 23.34 21.14 -15.38
CA THR A 28 23.69 20.30 -14.23
C THR A 28 22.44 19.78 -13.52
N ALA A 29 21.44 20.63 -13.29
CA ALA A 29 20.16 20.25 -12.71
C ALA A 29 19.41 19.24 -13.60
N TYR A 30 19.46 19.39 -14.91
CA TYR A 30 18.84 18.45 -15.85
C TYR A 30 19.47 17.04 -15.78
N VAL A 31 20.80 16.97 -15.70
CA VAL A 31 21.53 15.68 -15.58
C VAL A 31 21.41 15.09 -14.17
N ALA A 32 21.42 15.91 -13.13
CA ALA A 32 21.39 15.45 -11.74
C ALA A 32 19.99 14.99 -11.28
N ARG A 33 18.92 15.67 -11.73
CA ARG A 33 17.52 15.38 -11.30
C ARG A 33 17.13 13.89 -11.36
N PRO A 34 17.38 13.14 -12.45
CA PRO A 34 17.01 11.73 -12.50
C PRO A 34 17.81 10.85 -11.54
N LEU A 35 19.00 11.31 -11.10
CA LEU A 35 19.89 10.56 -10.21
C LEU A 35 19.63 10.84 -8.72
N VAL A 36 18.90 11.92 -8.38
CA VAL A 36 18.65 12.30 -6.97
C VAL A 36 17.87 11.20 -6.24
N ALA A 37 16.78 10.71 -6.82
CA ALA A 37 15.97 9.69 -6.15
C ALA A 37 16.73 8.36 -5.96
N PRO A 38 17.40 7.79 -6.98
CA PRO A 38 18.25 6.63 -6.80
C PRO A 38 19.41 6.86 -5.81
N GLY A 39 20.02 8.06 -5.82
CA GLY A 39 21.10 8.41 -4.89
C GLY A 39 20.62 8.44 -3.43
N VAL A 40 19.47 9.06 -3.16
CA VAL A 40 18.87 9.08 -1.81
C VAL A 40 18.45 7.67 -1.39
N ALA A 41 17.90 6.86 -2.30
CA ALA A 41 17.56 5.48 -2.03
C ALA A 41 18.78 4.65 -1.66
N LEU A 42 19.89 4.80 -2.40
CA LEU A 42 21.17 4.14 -2.10
C LEU A 42 21.71 4.58 -0.73
N ALA A 43 21.68 5.89 -0.44
CA ALA A 43 22.10 6.40 0.86
C ALA A 43 21.28 5.80 2.01
N PHE A 44 19.96 5.69 1.85
CA PHE A 44 19.11 5.05 2.84
C PHE A 44 19.48 3.57 3.05
N VAL A 45 19.71 2.82 1.98
CA VAL A 45 20.09 1.39 2.05
C VAL A 45 21.43 1.20 2.76
N LEU A 46 22.41 2.07 2.47
CA LEU A 46 23.71 2.04 3.14
C LEU A 46 23.59 2.42 4.62
N LEU A 47 22.79 3.44 4.95
CA LEU A 47 22.52 3.83 6.34
C LEU A 47 21.79 2.73 7.12
N ALA A 48 20.90 1.97 6.48
CA ALA A 48 20.24 0.82 7.09
C ALA A 48 21.26 -0.28 7.42
N GLY A 49 22.21 -0.55 6.53
CA GLY A 49 23.31 -1.48 6.79
C GLY A 49 24.22 -1.03 7.93
N LEU A 50 24.60 0.25 7.95
CA LEU A 50 25.40 0.82 9.05
C LEU A 50 24.64 0.81 10.37
N GLY A 51 23.35 1.14 10.36
CA GLY A 51 22.49 1.06 11.54
C GLY A 51 22.38 -0.37 12.08
N ALA A 52 22.26 -1.35 11.20
CA ALA A 52 22.25 -2.76 11.57
C ALA A 52 23.58 -3.20 12.20
N MET A 53 24.72 -2.75 11.67
CA MET A 53 26.06 -3.00 12.23
C MET A 53 26.16 -2.51 13.68
N VAL A 54 25.67 -1.31 13.95
CA VAL A 54 25.68 -0.72 15.29
C VAL A 54 24.70 -1.42 16.23
N ALA A 55 23.50 -1.74 15.75
CA ALA A 55 22.42 -2.31 16.56
C ALA A 55 22.63 -3.81 16.88
N PHE A 56 23.21 -4.57 15.97
CA PHE A 56 23.49 -5.99 16.18
C PHE A 56 24.79 -6.23 16.97
N GLY A 57 25.72 -5.28 16.93
CA GLY A 57 27.03 -5.37 17.58
C GLY A 57 28.08 -6.09 16.74
N GLN A 58 29.30 -6.22 17.28
CA GLN A 58 30.43 -6.87 16.60
C GLN A 58 30.47 -8.34 16.95
N THR A 59 30.00 -9.17 16.06
CA THR A 59 30.04 -10.65 16.13
C THR A 59 30.53 -11.20 14.79
N ASP A 60 30.86 -12.47 14.72
CA ASP A 60 31.26 -13.14 13.46
C ASP A 60 30.17 -13.04 12.39
N ASN A 61 28.91 -12.90 12.80
CA ASN A 61 27.74 -12.81 11.92
C ASN A 61 27.35 -11.38 11.51
N THR A 62 28.05 -10.35 11.99
CA THR A 62 27.70 -8.93 11.75
C THR A 62 27.62 -8.60 10.27
N LEU A 63 28.57 -9.08 9.45
CA LEU A 63 28.55 -8.81 8.01
C LEU A 63 27.31 -9.39 7.32
N ILE A 64 26.88 -10.58 7.71
CA ILE A 64 25.68 -11.23 7.16
C ILE A 64 24.44 -10.41 7.51
N VAL A 65 24.33 -9.93 8.75
CA VAL A 65 23.22 -9.09 9.21
C VAL A 65 23.20 -7.74 8.48
N VAL A 66 24.37 -7.14 8.24
CA VAL A 66 24.47 -5.88 7.46
C VAL A 66 23.97 -6.08 6.03
N VAL A 67 24.39 -7.16 5.35
CA VAL A 67 23.94 -7.46 3.99
C VAL A 67 22.43 -7.77 3.97
N ALA A 68 21.94 -8.52 4.95
CA ALA A 68 20.50 -8.79 5.09
C ALA A 68 19.70 -7.51 5.32
N ALA A 69 20.19 -6.58 6.14
CA ALA A 69 19.56 -5.27 6.37
C ALA A 69 19.53 -4.42 5.10
N ILE A 70 20.60 -4.46 4.27
CA ILE A 70 20.65 -3.83 2.95
C ILE A 70 19.56 -4.41 2.04
N PHE A 71 19.42 -5.74 1.98
CA PHE A 71 18.37 -6.38 1.15
C PHE A 71 16.97 -6.08 1.68
N GLY A 72 16.78 -6.09 3.01
CA GLY A 72 15.53 -5.71 3.64
C GLY A 72 15.13 -4.25 3.38
N ALA A 73 16.09 -3.32 3.50
CA ALA A 73 15.89 -1.91 3.18
C ALA A 73 15.55 -1.69 1.70
N TYR A 74 16.23 -2.40 0.80
CA TYR A 74 15.94 -2.36 -0.64
C TYR A 74 14.55 -2.93 -0.95
N MET A 75 14.15 -4.02 -0.30
CA MET A 75 12.78 -4.55 -0.43
C MET A 75 11.74 -3.56 0.08
N ALA A 76 11.94 -2.96 1.25
CA ALA A 76 11.04 -1.97 1.83
C ALA A 76 10.85 -0.73 0.93
N LEU A 77 11.92 -0.22 0.32
CA LEU A 77 11.86 0.86 -0.68
C LEU A 77 10.99 0.47 -1.88
N ASN A 78 11.14 -0.75 -2.39
CA ASN A 78 10.35 -1.23 -3.53
C ASN A 78 8.87 -1.41 -3.19
N ILE A 79 8.54 -1.86 -1.97
CA ILE A 79 7.16 -1.94 -1.48
C ILE A 79 6.51 -0.56 -1.49
N GLY A 80 7.14 0.42 -0.80
CA GLY A 80 6.63 1.79 -0.74
C GLY A 80 6.50 2.45 -2.11
N ALA A 81 7.45 2.20 -3.02
CA ALA A 81 7.41 2.70 -4.38
C ALA A 81 6.24 2.14 -5.19
N ASN A 82 5.94 0.84 -5.07
CA ASN A 82 4.94 0.15 -5.87
C ASN A 82 3.52 0.38 -5.33
N ASP A 83 3.31 0.21 -4.02
CA ASP A 83 1.98 0.04 -3.47
C ASP A 83 1.29 1.33 -3.03
N VAL A 84 2.02 2.46 -2.88
CA VAL A 84 1.43 3.76 -2.55
C VAL A 84 0.35 4.21 -3.54
N ALA A 85 0.45 3.77 -4.79
CA ALA A 85 -0.53 4.07 -5.82
C ALA A 85 -1.92 3.48 -5.51
N ASN A 86 -1.98 2.35 -4.82
CA ASN A 86 -3.21 1.70 -4.40
C ASN A 86 -3.89 2.48 -3.26
N ASN A 87 -3.09 3.04 -2.34
CA ASN A 87 -3.56 3.75 -1.16
C ASN A 87 -4.03 5.16 -1.50
N MET A 88 -3.23 5.92 -2.26
CA MET A 88 -3.44 7.33 -2.53
C MET A 88 -3.99 7.62 -3.93
N GLY A 89 -3.86 6.68 -4.88
CA GLY A 89 -4.37 6.84 -6.25
C GLY A 89 -5.84 7.23 -6.32
N PRO A 90 -6.76 6.60 -5.59
CA PRO A 90 -8.17 6.98 -5.55
C PRO A 90 -8.41 8.42 -5.06
N ALA A 91 -7.68 8.86 -4.04
CA ALA A 91 -7.85 10.19 -3.44
C ALA A 91 -7.28 11.31 -4.33
N VAL A 92 -6.10 11.10 -4.91
CA VAL A 92 -5.46 12.03 -5.86
C VAL A 92 -6.24 12.05 -7.18
N GLY A 93 -6.60 10.88 -7.71
CA GLY A 93 -7.37 10.75 -8.94
C GLY A 93 -8.78 11.35 -8.87
N ALA A 94 -9.37 11.41 -7.68
CA ALA A 94 -10.64 12.09 -7.40
C ALA A 94 -10.49 13.60 -7.08
N ASN A 95 -9.27 14.14 -7.10
CA ASN A 95 -8.91 15.51 -6.71
C ASN A 95 -9.32 15.88 -5.26
N ALA A 96 -9.29 14.92 -4.35
CA ALA A 96 -9.52 15.16 -2.92
C ALA A 96 -8.24 15.55 -2.18
N LEU A 97 -7.07 15.13 -2.69
CA LEU A 97 -5.74 15.45 -2.18
C LEU A 97 -4.81 15.95 -3.29
N THR A 98 -3.94 16.88 -2.92
CA THR A 98 -2.77 17.20 -3.75
C THR A 98 -1.74 16.07 -3.66
N MET A 99 -0.85 15.97 -4.65
CA MET A 99 0.20 14.95 -4.64
C MET A 99 1.08 15.03 -3.38
N GLY A 100 1.52 16.24 -3.00
CA GLY A 100 2.33 16.43 -1.80
C GLY A 100 1.60 16.06 -0.52
N GLY A 101 0.32 16.44 -0.39
CA GLY A 101 -0.52 16.06 0.75
C GLY A 101 -0.75 14.55 0.83
N ALA A 102 -0.95 13.89 -0.30
CA ALA A 102 -1.11 12.44 -0.36
C ALA A 102 0.16 11.71 0.11
N ILE A 103 1.33 12.14 -0.37
CA ILE A 103 2.62 11.56 0.03
C ILE A 103 2.89 11.77 1.52
N ALA A 104 2.63 12.97 2.05
CA ALA A 104 2.83 13.26 3.47
C ALA A 104 1.93 12.40 4.37
N ILE A 105 0.64 12.29 4.02
CA ILE A 105 -0.32 11.44 4.75
C ILE A 105 0.11 9.97 4.66
N ALA A 106 0.44 9.48 3.46
CA ALA A 106 0.87 8.10 3.28
C ALA A 106 2.12 7.79 4.12
N ALA A 107 3.16 8.64 4.07
CA ALA A 107 4.39 8.42 4.82
C ALA A 107 4.14 8.31 6.34
N VAL A 108 3.34 9.23 6.90
CA VAL A 108 3.02 9.23 8.34
C VAL A 108 2.21 7.98 8.73
N PHE A 109 1.15 7.69 7.98
CA PHE A 109 0.23 6.61 8.34
C PHE A 109 0.81 5.22 8.03
N GLU A 110 1.60 5.05 6.96
CA GLU A 110 2.30 3.79 6.68
C GLU A 110 3.39 3.50 7.73
N THR A 111 4.19 4.52 8.10
CA THR A 111 5.15 4.36 9.20
C THR A 111 4.47 3.99 10.52
N ALA A 112 3.38 4.68 10.86
CA ALA A 112 2.63 4.39 12.08
C ALA A 112 2.02 2.98 12.04
N GLY A 113 1.43 2.57 10.91
CA GLY A 113 0.88 1.23 10.73
C GLY A 113 1.92 0.13 10.89
N ALA A 114 3.07 0.31 10.24
CA ALA A 114 4.20 -0.60 10.33
C ALA A 114 4.69 -0.79 11.78
N LEU A 115 4.93 0.30 12.49
CA LEU A 115 5.48 0.26 13.84
C LEU A 115 4.47 -0.22 14.89
N ILE A 116 3.19 0.17 14.74
CA ILE A 116 2.16 -0.13 15.75
C ILE A 116 1.54 -1.51 15.54
N ALA A 117 1.32 -1.94 14.30
CA ALA A 117 0.48 -3.11 14.01
C ALA A 117 1.11 -4.16 13.07
N GLY A 118 2.39 -4.01 12.69
CA GLY A 118 3.04 -4.90 11.72
C GLY A 118 3.44 -6.29 12.24
N GLY A 119 3.54 -6.49 13.55
CA GLY A 119 4.15 -7.66 14.16
C GLY A 119 3.51 -9.02 13.83
N ASP A 120 2.17 -9.09 13.74
CA ASP A 120 1.48 -10.37 13.54
C ASP A 120 1.78 -10.99 12.16
N VAL A 121 1.75 -10.16 11.11
CA VAL A 121 2.03 -10.61 9.75
C VAL A 121 3.52 -10.95 9.59
N VAL A 122 4.41 -10.21 10.28
CA VAL A 122 5.85 -10.51 10.32
C VAL A 122 6.09 -11.93 10.82
N SER A 123 5.40 -12.36 11.88
CA SER A 123 5.55 -13.72 12.44
C SER A 123 5.17 -14.80 11.43
N THR A 124 4.12 -14.58 10.63
CA THR A 124 3.68 -15.51 9.59
C THR A 124 4.71 -15.66 8.47
N ILE A 125 5.30 -14.54 8.02
CA ILE A 125 6.31 -14.59 6.94
C ILE A 125 7.65 -15.13 7.44
N SER A 126 8.04 -14.81 8.68
CA SER A 126 9.34 -15.22 9.24
C SER A 126 9.43 -16.70 9.57
N ARG A 127 8.31 -17.32 10.00
CA ARG A 127 8.30 -18.70 10.51
C ARG A 127 7.16 -19.57 10.02
N GLY A 128 6.11 -18.96 9.45
CA GLY A 128 4.90 -19.70 9.06
C GLY A 128 5.00 -20.41 7.72
N ILE A 129 5.83 -19.92 6.78
CA ILE A 129 5.90 -20.43 5.39
C ILE A 129 6.86 -21.61 5.30
N ILE A 130 8.04 -21.50 5.89
CA ILE A 130 9.04 -22.58 5.98
C ILE A 130 9.42 -22.79 7.44
N ASP A 131 9.62 -24.06 7.81
CA ASP A 131 10.04 -24.41 9.16
C ASP A 131 11.57 -24.39 9.25
N PRO A 132 12.17 -23.51 10.08
CA PRO A 132 13.61 -23.47 10.26
C PRO A 132 14.23 -24.80 10.66
N GLN A 133 13.49 -25.63 11.42
CA GLN A 133 13.98 -26.94 11.89
C GLN A 133 14.12 -27.98 10.76
N THR A 134 13.38 -27.82 9.68
CA THR A 134 13.42 -28.73 8.52
C THR A 134 14.57 -28.40 7.55
N ILE A 135 15.17 -27.22 7.64
CA ILE A 135 16.19 -26.75 6.67
C ILE A 135 17.61 -27.20 7.05
N GLY A 136 17.78 -27.88 8.17
CA GLY A 136 19.05 -28.48 8.58
C GLY A 136 19.91 -27.51 9.43
N THR A 137 20.79 -26.70 8.84
CA THR A 137 21.64 -25.76 9.59
C THR A 137 21.12 -24.33 9.53
N GLU A 138 21.37 -23.56 10.61
CA GLU A 138 21.01 -22.14 10.70
C GLU A 138 21.54 -21.32 9.51
N GLY A 139 22.75 -21.61 9.05
CA GLY A 139 23.36 -20.94 7.91
C GLY A 139 22.56 -21.13 6.61
N ILE A 140 22.06 -22.34 6.35
CA ILE A 140 21.23 -22.62 5.15
C ILE A 140 19.92 -21.82 5.20
N PHE A 141 19.28 -21.75 6.37
CA PHE A 141 18.07 -20.96 6.57
C PHE A 141 18.32 -19.46 6.33
N VAL A 142 19.43 -18.93 6.82
CA VAL A 142 19.83 -17.52 6.62
C VAL A 142 20.01 -17.22 5.13
N TRP A 143 20.73 -18.07 4.39
CA TRP A 143 20.89 -17.90 2.93
C TRP A 143 19.56 -17.97 2.18
N ALA A 144 18.65 -18.85 2.60
CA ALA A 144 17.31 -18.94 2.02
C ALA A 144 16.51 -17.64 2.21
N MET A 145 16.52 -17.06 3.43
CA MET A 145 15.85 -15.80 3.71
C MET A 145 16.48 -14.60 2.97
N MET A 146 17.81 -14.57 2.83
CA MET A 146 18.50 -13.56 2.03
C MET A 146 18.14 -13.66 0.55
N ALA A 147 18.08 -14.88 -0.01
CA ALA A 147 17.64 -15.10 -1.38
C ALA A 147 16.20 -14.66 -1.60
N ALA A 148 15.30 -14.92 -0.65
CA ALA A 148 13.91 -14.48 -0.69
C ALA A 148 13.78 -12.96 -0.70
N LEU A 149 14.53 -12.24 0.15
CA LEU A 149 14.55 -10.77 0.16
C LEU A 149 15.04 -10.20 -1.17
N LEU A 150 16.20 -10.68 -1.63
CA LEU A 150 16.81 -10.15 -2.84
C LEU A 150 15.98 -10.45 -4.09
N SER A 151 15.48 -11.68 -4.25
CA SER A 151 14.64 -12.07 -5.38
C SER A 151 13.37 -11.23 -5.46
N SER A 152 12.72 -11.06 -4.32
CA SER A 152 11.47 -10.28 -4.24
C SER A 152 11.70 -8.81 -4.52
N ALA A 153 12.77 -8.23 -3.98
CA ALA A 153 13.14 -6.84 -4.25
C ALA A 153 13.45 -6.61 -5.72
N LEU A 154 14.21 -7.51 -6.36
CA LEU A 154 14.52 -7.43 -7.79
C LEU A 154 13.26 -7.59 -8.66
N TRP A 155 12.37 -8.53 -8.31
CA TRP A 155 11.12 -8.75 -9.03
C TRP A 155 10.20 -7.53 -8.97
N VAL A 156 10.00 -6.97 -7.76
CA VAL A 156 9.16 -5.77 -7.56
C VAL A 156 9.79 -4.54 -8.21
N ASN A 157 11.12 -4.41 -8.15
CA ASN A 157 11.84 -3.32 -8.83
C ASN A 157 11.64 -3.38 -10.35
N LEU A 158 11.82 -4.56 -10.95
CA LEU A 158 11.58 -4.77 -12.37
C LEU A 158 10.15 -4.42 -12.75
N ALA A 159 9.17 -4.90 -11.98
CA ALA A 159 7.75 -4.60 -12.19
C ALA A 159 7.45 -3.10 -12.10
N THR A 160 8.01 -2.41 -11.11
CA THR A 160 7.89 -0.96 -10.94
C THR A 160 8.50 -0.20 -12.12
N TRP A 161 9.65 -0.66 -12.59
CA TRP A 161 10.34 -0.05 -13.74
C TRP A 161 9.53 -0.12 -15.03
N ILE A 162 8.93 -1.28 -15.33
CA ILE A 162 8.06 -1.46 -16.49
C ILE A 162 6.63 -0.91 -16.27
N GLY A 163 6.31 -0.45 -15.07
CA GLY A 163 4.99 0.10 -14.73
C GLY A 163 3.90 -0.97 -14.55
N ALA A 164 4.28 -2.20 -14.22
CA ALA A 164 3.34 -3.29 -13.95
C ALA A 164 2.96 -3.31 -12.45
N PRO A 165 1.68 -3.21 -12.08
CA PRO A 165 1.24 -3.39 -10.71
C PRO A 165 1.30 -4.88 -10.35
N VAL A 166 2.28 -5.25 -9.52
CA VAL A 166 2.42 -6.61 -8.98
C VAL A 166 2.16 -6.61 -7.47
N SER A 167 1.91 -7.78 -6.91
CA SER A 167 1.80 -7.97 -5.48
C SER A 167 3.17 -8.18 -4.85
N THR A 168 3.56 -7.29 -3.96
CA THR A 168 4.77 -7.40 -3.15
C THR A 168 4.68 -8.61 -2.22
N THR A 169 3.50 -8.88 -1.65
CA THR A 169 3.24 -10.06 -0.81
C THR A 169 3.39 -11.38 -1.58
N HIS A 170 2.86 -11.47 -2.80
CA HIS A 170 3.07 -12.67 -3.64
C HIS A 170 4.54 -12.88 -3.97
N SER A 171 5.28 -11.78 -4.19
CA SER A 171 6.71 -11.85 -4.49
C SER A 171 7.48 -12.43 -3.31
N ILE A 172 7.25 -11.94 -2.09
CA ILE A 172 8.01 -12.41 -0.91
C ILE A 172 7.58 -13.81 -0.47
N VAL A 173 6.28 -14.13 -0.49
CA VAL A 173 5.81 -15.47 -0.15
C VAL A 173 6.33 -16.51 -1.17
N GLY A 174 6.29 -16.18 -2.46
CA GLY A 174 6.90 -16.98 -3.51
C GLY A 174 8.41 -17.13 -3.32
N GLY A 175 9.10 -16.02 -2.99
CA GLY A 175 10.53 -16.00 -2.71
C GLY A 175 10.92 -16.90 -1.54
N VAL A 176 10.24 -16.79 -0.39
CA VAL A 176 10.49 -17.63 0.79
C VAL A 176 10.22 -19.10 0.48
N MET A 177 9.09 -19.40 -0.16
CA MET A 177 8.75 -20.76 -0.59
C MET A 177 9.81 -21.35 -1.54
N GLY A 178 10.20 -20.59 -2.57
CA GLY A 178 11.16 -21.04 -3.58
C GLY A 178 12.56 -21.28 -3.02
N ALA A 179 13.06 -20.41 -2.14
CA ALA A 179 14.31 -20.60 -1.45
C ALA A 179 14.25 -21.81 -0.49
N GLY A 180 13.16 -22.00 0.25
CA GLY A 180 12.94 -23.15 1.11
C GLY A 180 12.96 -24.47 0.35
N ILE A 181 12.27 -24.52 -0.80
CA ILE A 181 12.30 -25.71 -1.69
C ILE A 181 13.72 -25.97 -2.21
N ALA A 182 14.45 -24.94 -2.63
CA ALA A 182 15.81 -25.07 -3.11
C ALA A 182 16.79 -25.53 -2.00
N ALA A 183 16.53 -25.12 -0.75
CA ALA A 183 17.36 -25.45 0.40
C ALA A 183 17.15 -26.87 0.92
N ALA A 184 15.90 -27.33 1.03
CA ALA A 184 15.56 -28.59 1.71
C ALA A 184 14.41 -29.38 1.05
N GLY A 185 14.04 -29.01 -0.20
CA GLY A 185 13.00 -29.70 -0.94
C GLY A 185 11.57 -29.30 -0.54
N PHE A 186 10.59 -29.92 -1.15
CA PHE A 186 9.16 -29.61 -0.96
C PHE A 186 8.66 -29.84 0.47
N GLY A 187 9.32 -30.71 1.25
CA GLY A 187 8.96 -30.97 2.65
C GLY A 187 9.28 -29.83 3.61
N ALA A 188 10.11 -28.87 3.22
CA ALA A 188 10.43 -27.70 4.02
C ALA A 188 9.29 -26.68 4.09
N VAL A 189 8.34 -26.75 3.18
CA VAL A 189 7.23 -25.80 3.07
C VAL A 189 6.06 -26.23 3.93
N ASN A 190 5.54 -25.33 4.74
CA ASN A 190 4.31 -25.52 5.50
C ASN A 190 3.09 -25.35 4.58
N TRP A 191 2.70 -26.44 3.90
CA TRP A 191 1.61 -26.42 2.94
C TRP A 191 0.25 -26.01 3.52
N PRO A 192 -0.14 -26.38 4.75
CA PRO A 192 -1.36 -25.87 5.38
C PRO A 192 -1.37 -24.34 5.51
N THR A 193 -0.27 -23.75 5.97
CA THR A 193 -0.12 -22.30 6.02
C THR A 193 -0.17 -21.68 4.62
N MET A 194 0.53 -22.27 3.65
CA MET A 194 0.49 -21.80 2.26
C MET A 194 -0.91 -21.88 1.66
N ALA A 195 -1.67 -22.92 1.93
CA ALA A 195 -3.07 -23.04 1.48
C ALA A 195 -3.95 -21.92 2.10
N THR A 196 -3.76 -21.63 3.39
CA THR A 196 -4.47 -20.54 4.09
C THR A 196 -4.13 -19.17 3.49
N ILE A 197 -2.85 -18.92 3.22
CA ILE A 197 -2.38 -17.69 2.57
C ILE A 197 -2.98 -17.59 1.16
N ALA A 198 -2.91 -18.65 0.36
CA ALA A 198 -3.45 -18.66 -1.00
C ALA A 198 -4.98 -18.45 -1.01
N ALA A 199 -5.71 -19.06 -0.07
CA ALA A 199 -7.15 -18.84 0.10
C ALA A 199 -7.43 -17.37 0.44
N SER A 200 -6.63 -16.74 1.30
CA SER A 200 -6.78 -15.34 1.66
C SER A 200 -6.61 -14.40 0.46
N TRP A 201 -5.74 -14.75 -0.51
CA TRP A 201 -5.53 -13.97 -1.74
C TRP A 201 -6.73 -13.99 -2.68
N VAL A 202 -7.57 -15.03 -2.61
CA VAL A 202 -8.81 -15.12 -3.38
C VAL A 202 -9.96 -14.46 -2.61
N ILE A 203 -10.05 -14.73 -1.32
CA ILE A 203 -11.17 -14.25 -0.48
C ILE A 203 -11.08 -12.73 -0.28
N SER A 204 -9.89 -12.17 -0.02
CA SER A 204 -9.75 -10.76 0.34
C SER A 204 -10.17 -9.77 -0.77
N PRO A 205 -9.83 -9.93 -2.07
CA PRO A 205 -10.33 -9.02 -3.10
C PRO A 205 -11.85 -9.17 -3.34
N VAL A 206 -12.41 -10.37 -3.18
CA VAL A 206 -13.86 -10.58 -3.25
C VAL A 206 -14.57 -9.88 -2.09
N LEU A 207 -14.06 -10.04 -0.88
CA LEU A 207 -14.58 -9.37 0.33
C LEU A 207 -14.49 -7.85 0.19
N GLY A 208 -13.33 -7.31 -0.24
CA GLY A 208 -13.17 -5.90 -0.53
C GLY A 208 -14.17 -5.38 -1.56
N GLY A 209 -14.41 -6.17 -2.62
CA GLY A 209 -15.41 -5.85 -3.65
C GLY A 209 -16.84 -5.81 -3.09
N LEU A 210 -17.22 -6.78 -2.27
CA LEU A 210 -18.54 -6.85 -1.65
C LEU A 210 -18.77 -5.69 -0.67
N ILE A 211 -17.79 -5.39 0.18
CA ILE A 211 -17.85 -4.28 1.13
C ILE A 211 -17.96 -2.94 0.38
N ALA A 212 -17.17 -2.74 -0.69
CA ALA A 212 -17.23 -1.52 -1.50
C ALA A 212 -18.60 -1.35 -2.19
N ALA A 213 -19.16 -2.43 -2.72
CA ALA A 213 -20.50 -2.46 -3.31
C ALA A 213 -21.59 -2.13 -2.27
N ALA A 214 -21.47 -2.68 -1.05
CA ALA A 214 -22.41 -2.42 0.04
C ALA A 214 -22.36 -0.95 0.49
N PHE A 215 -21.17 -0.35 0.64
CA PHE A 215 -21.05 1.09 0.93
C PHE A 215 -21.64 1.95 -0.19
N LEU A 216 -21.38 1.60 -1.43
CA LEU A 216 -21.94 2.35 -2.56
C LEU A 216 -23.48 2.20 -2.63
N TRP A 217 -24.01 1.02 -2.37
CA TRP A 217 -25.44 0.79 -2.24
C TRP A 217 -26.05 1.67 -1.15
N PHE A 218 -25.45 1.69 0.02
CA PHE A 218 -25.89 2.52 1.16
C PHE A 218 -25.91 4.01 0.79
N ILE A 219 -24.80 4.54 0.24
CA ILE A 219 -24.68 5.94 -0.18
C ILE A 219 -25.74 6.28 -1.22
N LYS A 220 -25.99 5.40 -2.20
CA LYS A 220 -27.04 5.61 -3.19
C LYS A 220 -28.42 5.63 -2.56
N ALA A 221 -28.74 4.66 -1.72
CA ALA A 221 -30.06 4.52 -1.10
C ALA A 221 -30.38 5.64 -0.10
N ARG A 222 -29.39 6.06 0.68
CA ARG A 222 -29.59 7.01 1.78
C ARG A 222 -29.27 8.46 1.44
N ILE A 223 -28.48 8.72 0.38
CA ILE A 223 -28.03 10.07 0.02
C ILE A 223 -28.40 10.42 -1.43
N ILE A 224 -27.92 9.65 -2.42
CA ILE A 224 -28.00 10.04 -3.84
C ILE A 224 -29.45 10.03 -4.37
N TYR A 225 -30.25 9.07 -3.92
CA TYR A 225 -31.64 8.87 -4.38
C TYR A 225 -32.68 9.59 -3.54
N ARG A 226 -32.26 10.45 -2.59
CA ARG A 226 -33.16 11.33 -1.86
C ARG A 226 -33.41 12.61 -2.64
N ASP A 227 -34.59 13.18 -2.44
CA ASP A 227 -34.96 14.44 -3.07
C ASP A 227 -34.05 15.57 -2.60
N ASP A 228 -33.89 15.74 -1.30
CA ASP A 228 -32.85 16.61 -0.72
C ASP A 228 -31.60 15.82 -0.36
N LYS A 229 -30.66 15.80 -1.31
CA LYS A 229 -29.36 15.10 -1.18
C LYS A 229 -28.44 15.77 -0.18
N ILE A 230 -28.52 17.09 -0.06
CA ILE A 230 -27.67 17.87 0.85
C ILE A 230 -28.12 17.64 2.31
N ALA A 231 -29.43 17.69 2.59
CA ALA A 231 -29.95 17.36 3.92
C ALA A 231 -29.60 15.91 4.29
N ALA A 232 -29.78 14.96 3.39
CA ALA A 232 -29.40 13.58 3.60
C ALA A 232 -27.89 13.42 3.88
N ALA A 233 -27.03 14.12 3.14
CA ALA A 233 -25.59 14.09 3.35
C ALA A 233 -25.16 14.69 4.69
N ARG A 234 -25.82 15.75 5.17
CA ARG A 234 -25.60 16.34 6.50
C ARG A 234 -25.83 15.36 7.65
N VAL A 235 -26.69 14.37 7.45
CA VAL A 235 -26.95 13.31 8.43
C VAL A 235 -25.98 12.15 8.27
N TRP A 236 -25.88 11.59 7.05
CA TRP A 236 -25.21 10.31 6.84
C TRP A 236 -23.69 10.40 6.67
N VAL A 237 -23.14 11.53 6.17
CA VAL A 237 -21.68 11.67 6.04
C VAL A 237 -20.98 11.70 7.40
N PRO A 238 -21.44 12.46 8.42
CA PRO A 238 -20.87 12.36 9.77
C PRO A 238 -20.97 10.95 10.36
N VAL A 239 -22.10 10.25 10.17
CA VAL A 239 -22.26 8.85 10.65
C VAL A 239 -21.22 7.92 10.03
N LEU A 240 -21.01 8.00 8.72
CA LEU A 240 -20.00 7.20 8.02
C LEU A 240 -18.58 7.47 8.55
N ILE A 241 -18.24 8.73 8.80
CA ILE A 241 -16.94 9.10 9.39
C ILE A 241 -16.83 8.59 10.83
N GLY A 242 -17.90 8.69 11.63
CA GLY A 242 -17.93 8.20 12.99
C GLY A 242 -17.72 6.67 13.08
N ILE A 243 -18.40 5.91 12.23
CA ILE A 243 -18.22 4.44 12.14
C ILE A 243 -16.78 4.09 11.77
N MET A 244 -16.23 4.78 10.77
CA MET A 244 -14.84 4.57 10.31
C MET A 244 -13.83 4.89 11.41
N ALA A 245 -13.98 6.03 12.10
CA ALA A 245 -13.10 6.44 13.19
C ALA A 245 -13.22 5.48 14.39
N GLY A 246 -14.43 5.01 14.70
CA GLY A 246 -14.67 4.03 15.75
C GLY A 246 -14.03 2.67 15.47
N ALA A 247 -14.21 2.15 14.26
CA ALA A 247 -13.56 0.90 13.84
C ALA A 247 -12.03 0.99 13.90
N PHE A 248 -11.48 2.12 13.46
CA PHE A 248 -10.03 2.35 13.53
C PHE A 248 -9.53 2.48 14.96
N ALA A 249 -10.23 3.21 15.82
CA ALA A 249 -9.88 3.35 17.23
C ALA A 249 -9.93 2.01 17.98
N ALA A 250 -10.93 1.16 17.69
CA ALA A 250 -10.98 -0.19 18.24
C ALA A 250 -9.79 -1.05 17.80
N TYR A 251 -9.40 -0.96 16.53
CA TYR A 251 -8.23 -1.66 16.01
C TYR A 251 -6.93 -1.17 16.66
N LEU A 252 -6.77 0.16 16.81
CA LEU A 252 -5.60 0.74 17.49
C LEU A 252 -5.55 0.34 18.97
N ALA A 253 -6.69 0.23 19.63
CA ALA A 253 -6.77 -0.23 21.02
C ALA A 253 -6.31 -1.69 21.13
N LEU A 254 -6.72 -2.56 20.20
CA LEU A 254 -6.33 -3.98 20.17
C LEU A 254 -4.86 -4.21 19.80
N LYS A 255 -4.26 -3.39 18.96
CA LYS A 255 -2.89 -3.63 18.43
C LYS A 255 -1.83 -2.70 18.99
N GLY A 256 -2.21 -1.47 19.34
CA GLY A 256 -1.30 -0.46 19.87
C GLY A 256 -1.37 -0.37 21.38
N LEU A 257 -2.57 -0.04 21.92
CA LEU A 257 -2.75 0.18 23.34
C LEU A 257 -2.53 -1.11 24.16
N SER A 258 -2.90 -2.27 23.61
CA SER A 258 -2.68 -3.57 24.25
C SER A 258 -1.21 -3.91 24.53
N ARG A 259 -0.26 -3.20 23.94
CA ARG A 259 1.18 -3.35 24.24
C ARG A 259 1.60 -2.65 25.53
N ILE A 260 0.76 -1.76 26.04
CA ILE A 260 1.04 -0.93 27.24
C ILE A 260 0.11 -1.32 28.38
N VAL A 261 -1.16 -1.60 28.06
CA VAL A 261 -2.23 -1.93 29.01
C VAL A 261 -3.02 -3.10 28.46
N ASP A 262 -3.38 -4.06 29.31
CA ASP A 262 -4.24 -5.17 28.92
C ASP A 262 -5.62 -4.68 28.47
N VAL A 263 -5.87 -4.73 27.17
CA VAL A 263 -7.14 -4.31 26.57
C VAL A 263 -7.90 -5.54 26.10
N THR A 264 -9.04 -5.80 26.71
CA THR A 264 -9.95 -6.86 26.26
C THR A 264 -10.64 -6.47 24.95
N PHE A 265 -11.13 -7.45 24.20
CA PHE A 265 -11.88 -7.19 22.97
C PHE A 265 -13.10 -6.28 23.19
N SER A 266 -13.85 -6.51 24.28
CA SER A 266 -14.98 -5.65 24.69
C SER A 266 -14.52 -4.23 25.04
N GLY A 267 -13.39 -4.08 25.73
CA GLY A 267 -12.80 -2.78 26.05
C GLY A 267 -12.41 -2.01 24.79
N ALA A 268 -11.78 -2.67 23.82
CA ALA A 268 -11.45 -2.06 22.54
C ALA A 268 -12.69 -1.62 21.75
N LEU A 269 -13.74 -2.44 21.71
CA LEU A 269 -15.01 -2.05 21.09
C LEU A 269 -15.65 -0.85 21.78
N MET A 270 -15.58 -0.77 23.12
CA MET A 270 -16.10 0.36 23.88
C MET A 270 -15.29 1.64 23.57
N ILE A 271 -13.96 1.57 23.55
CA ILE A 271 -13.09 2.68 23.14
C ILE A 271 -13.45 3.15 21.73
N GLY A 272 -13.62 2.20 20.80
CA GLY A 272 -14.03 2.48 19.43
C GLY A 272 -15.40 3.13 19.35
N ALA A 273 -16.38 2.64 20.09
CA ALA A 273 -17.74 3.21 20.12
C ALA A 273 -17.74 4.65 20.66
N VAL A 274 -17.02 4.91 21.75
CA VAL A 274 -16.90 6.27 22.33
C VAL A 274 -16.22 7.23 21.37
N LEU A 275 -15.05 6.86 20.82
CA LEU A 275 -14.32 7.71 19.89
C LEU A 275 -15.07 7.91 18.57
N GLY A 276 -15.76 6.88 18.09
CA GLY A 276 -16.63 6.98 16.93
C GLY A 276 -17.79 7.94 17.14
N LEU A 277 -18.43 7.89 18.31
CA LEU A 277 -19.51 8.80 18.72
C LEU A 277 -19.00 10.25 18.82
N VAL A 278 -17.87 10.47 19.47
CA VAL A 278 -17.23 11.79 19.55
C VAL A 278 -16.93 12.33 18.15
N CYS A 279 -16.32 11.52 17.31
CA CYS A 279 -16.02 11.90 15.93
C CYS A 279 -17.28 12.24 15.13
N TRP A 280 -18.35 11.44 15.26
CA TRP A 280 -19.64 11.72 14.64
C TRP A 280 -20.19 13.08 15.06
N VAL A 281 -20.23 13.37 16.37
CA VAL A 281 -20.74 14.65 16.91
C VAL A 281 -19.90 15.83 16.39
N VAL A 282 -18.58 15.73 16.42
CA VAL A 282 -17.64 16.76 15.93
C VAL A 282 -17.83 17.01 14.44
N MET A 283 -18.11 15.97 13.67
CA MET A 283 -18.27 16.09 12.20
C MET A 283 -19.62 16.70 11.79
N ILE A 284 -20.64 16.71 12.65
CA ILE A 284 -21.92 17.33 12.32
C ILE A 284 -21.79 18.82 11.96
N PRO A 285 -21.20 19.70 12.81
CA PRO A 285 -21.03 21.11 12.46
C PRO A 285 -20.07 21.32 11.28
N VAL A 286 -19.04 20.49 11.13
CA VAL A 286 -18.09 20.57 10.00
C VAL A 286 -18.81 20.35 8.67
N ILE A 287 -19.57 19.27 8.54
CA ILE A 287 -20.33 18.96 7.31
C ILE A 287 -21.46 19.96 7.09
N ARG A 288 -22.13 20.42 8.14
CA ARG A 288 -23.13 21.50 8.02
C ARG A 288 -22.51 22.79 7.47
N ARG A 289 -21.34 23.20 7.97
CA ARG A 289 -20.62 24.38 7.48
C ARG A 289 -20.17 24.20 6.02
N GLN A 290 -19.58 23.05 5.68
CA GLN A 290 -19.11 22.75 4.32
C GLN A 290 -20.26 22.69 3.30
N SER A 291 -21.47 22.35 3.74
CA SER A 291 -22.66 22.23 2.89
C SER A 291 -23.42 23.54 2.69
N ARG A 292 -23.00 24.66 3.30
CA ARG A 292 -23.67 25.98 3.14
C ARG A 292 -23.47 26.47 1.71
N GLY A 293 -24.57 26.91 1.09
CA GLY A 293 -24.54 27.45 -0.28
C GLY A 293 -24.39 26.39 -1.38
N LEU A 294 -24.31 25.10 -1.05
CA LEU A 294 -24.24 24.06 -2.06
C LEU A 294 -25.63 23.80 -2.66
N GLU A 295 -25.70 23.78 -3.99
CA GLU A 295 -26.91 23.38 -4.72
C GLU A 295 -27.24 21.88 -4.50
N ASN A 296 -28.52 21.53 -4.51
CA ASN A 296 -28.99 20.14 -4.36
C ASN A 296 -28.72 19.28 -5.61
N ARG A 297 -27.43 19.06 -5.91
CA ARG A 297 -26.94 18.31 -7.09
C ARG A 297 -25.90 17.25 -6.69
N ASN A 298 -25.81 16.19 -7.50
CA ASN A 298 -24.79 15.16 -7.32
C ASN A 298 -23.35 15.69 -7.39
N LYS A 299 -23.12 16.84 -8.06
CA LYS A 299 -21.81 17.49 -8.12
C LYS A 299 -21.40 18.06 -6.76
N SER A 300 -22.34 18.58 -6.00
CA SER A 300 -22.12 19.13 -4.65
C SER A 300 -21.77 18.05 -3.63
N LEU A 301 -22.31 16.84 -3.78
CA LEU A 301 -21.93 15.71 -2.91
C LEU A 301 -20.45 15.34 -3.01
N LYS A 302 -19.78 15.60 -4.13
CA LYS A 302 -18.35 15.34 -4.29
C LYS A 302 -17.52 16.15 -3.29
N VAL A 303 -17.95 17.36 -2.97
CA VAL A 303 -17.29 18.23 -2.00
C VAL A 303 -17.40 17.64 -0.59
N LEU A 304 -18.62 17.20 -0.21
CA LEU A 304 -18.88 16.63 1.12
C LEU A 304 -18.19 15.28 1.37
N PHE A 305 -17.86 14.53 0.31
CA PHE A 305 -17.09 13.29 0.41
C PHE A 305 -15.57 13.48 0.32
N GLY A 306 -15.07 14.72 0.23
CA GLY A 306 -13.65 15.01 0.27
C GLY A 306 -13.00 14.57 1.59
N ILE A 307 -13.53 15.01 2.73
CA ILE A 307 -13.00 14.64 4.06
C ILE A 307 -13.08 13.13 4.31
N PRO A 308 -14.24 12.46 4.13
CA PRO A 308 -14.31 11.00 4.27
C PRO A 308 -13.27 10.25 3.43
N LEU A 309 -13.04 10.70 2.19
CA LEU A 309 -12.07 10.07 1.31
C LEU A 309 -10.63 10.25 1.83
N VAL A 310 -10.26 11.44 2.28
CA VAL A 310 -8.92 11.70 2.85
C VAL A 310 -8.68 10.81 4.07
N VAL A 311 -9.64 10.73 4.97
CA VAL A 311 -9.53 9.89 6.17
C VAL A 311 -9.48 8.40 5.82
N SER A 312 -10.29 7.95 4.86
CA SER A 312 -10.23 6.55 4.41
C SER A 312 -8.93 6.18 3.70
N ALA A 313 -8.32 7.13 2.96
CA ALA A 313 -7.02 6.94 2.34
C ALA A 313 -5.90 6.87 3.39
N ALA A 314 -5.95 7.71 4.42
CA ALA A 314 -5.03 7.64 5.56
C ALA A 314 -5.17 6.31 6.31
N LEU A 315 -6.40 5.86 6.55
CA LEU A 315 -6.68 4.55 7.17
C LEU A 315 -6.15 3.40 6.31
N LEU A 316 -6.32 3.47 4.99
CA LEU A 316 -5.78 2.47 4.07
C LEU A 316 -4.25 2.45 4.09
N SER A 317 -3.60 3.62 4.14
CA SER A 317 -2.14 3.69 4.28
C SER A 317 -1.65 3.10 5.60
N PHE A 318 -2.36 3.34 6.71
CA PHE A 318 -2.05 2.69 7.98
C PHE A 318 -2.18 1.16 7.87
N ALA A 319 -3.29 0.68 7.31
CA ALA A 319 -3.55 -0.75 7.13
C ALA A 319 -2.49 -1.41 6.22
N HIS A 320 -2.09 -0.71 5.15
CA HIS A 320 -1.02 -1.14 4.25
C HIS A 320 0.31 -1.26 4.99
N GLY A 321 0.74 -0.20 5.70
CA GLY A 321 1.96 -0.25 6.51
C GLY A 321 1.96 -1.40 7.51
N ALA A 322 0.83 -1.68 8.16
CA ALA A 322 0.67 -2.78 9.11
C ALA A 322 0.78 -4.17 8.46
N ASN A 323 0.34 -4.34 7.21
CA ASN A 323 0.43 -5.62 6.51
C ASN A 323 1.77 -5.78 5.78
N ASP A 324 2.12 -4.79 4.95
CA ASP A 324 3.13 -4.97 3.92
C ASP A 324 4.56 -4.71 4.42
N VAL A 325 4.74 -4.09 5.61
CA VAL A 325 6.05 -4.03 6.28
C VAL A 325 6.63 -5.43 6.51
N ALA A 326 5.76 -6.41 6.73
CA ALA A 326 6.15 -7.81 6.95
C ALA A 326 6.86 -8.42 5.74
N ASN A 327 6.60 -7.94 4.54
CA ASN A 327 7.23 -8.41 3.30
C ASN A 327 8.75 -8.11 3.26
N ALA A 328 9.20 -7.08 3.97
CA ALA A 328 10.62 -6.76 4.11
C ALA A 328 11.17 -7.21 5.47
N VAL A 329 10.43 -6.95 6.54
CA VAL A 329 10.84 -7.20 7.92
C VAL A 329 10.78 -8.69 8.26
N GLY A 330 9.84 -9.46 7.69
CA GLY A 330 9.68 -10.89 8.01
C GLY A 330 10.95 -11.71 7.83
N PRO A 331 11.51 -11.80 6.62
CA PRO A 331 12.75 -12.53 6.41
C PRO A 331 13.95 -11.89 7.10
N LEU A 332 14.02 -10.55 7.21
CA LEU A 332 15.09 -9.88 7.93
C LEU A 332 15.06 -10.23 9.43
N ALA A 333 13.90 -10.22 10.06
CA ALA A 333 13.72 -10.62 11.44
C ALA A 333 14.11 -12.10 11.65
N ALA A 334 13.73 -12.97 10.71
CA ALA A 334 14.09 -14.38 10.73
C ALA A 334 15.62 -14.59 10.72
N ILE A 335 16.34 -13.83 9.87
CA ILE A 335 17.82 -13.86 9.81
C ILE A 335 18.42 -13.39 11.13
N VAL A 336 17.98 -12.24 11.63
CA VAL A 336 18.51 -11.65 12.88
C VAL A 336 18.25 -12.58 14.07
N GLN A 337 17.09 -13.24 14.12
CA GLN A 337 16.78 -14.20 15.19
C GLN A 337 17.64 -15.46 15.09
N ALA A 338 17.81 -16.02 13.89
CA ALA A 338 18.64 -17.20 13.69
C ALA A 338 20.09 -16.96 14.12
N LEU A 339 20.68 -15.81 13.77
CA LEU A 339 22.07 -15.48 14.07
C LEU A 339 22.29 -14.94 15.50
N GLY A 340 21.25 -14.43 16.17
CA GLY A 340 21.34 -13.79 17.49
C GLY A 340 21.06 -14.71 18.67
N SER A 341 20.27 -15.78 18.48
CA SER A 341 19.77 -16.63 19.58
C SER A 341 20.34 -18.04 19.64
N GLY A 342 21.27 -18.38 18.76
CA GLY A 342 21.85 -19.75 18.72
C GLY A 342 20.80 -20.85 18.57
N GLY A 343 19.75 -20.61 17.81
CA GLY A 343 18.77 -21.63 17.39
C GLY A 343 17.68 -22.02 18.38
N THR A 344 17.65 -21.47 19.61
CA THR A 344 16.81 -22.02 20.69
C THR A 344 15.63 -21.15 21.14
N ALA A 345 15.39 -19.98 20.53
CA ALA A 345 14.40 -19.04 21.08
C ALA A 345 12.97 -19.28 20.57
N GLU A 346 12.09 -19.72 21.46
CA GLU A 346 10.66 -19.44 21.39
C GLU A 346 10.46 -17.91 21.27
N ALA A 347 9.67 -17.48 20.28
CA ALA A 347 9.11 -16.14 20.06
C ALA A 347 9.95 -14.95 20.61
N VAL A 348 11.13 -14.69 20.04
CA VAL A 348 11.88 -13.46 20.36
C VAL A 348 11.15 -12.28 19.72
N ALA A 349 10.94 -11.22 20.50
CA ALA A 349 10.36 -9.97 20.01
C ALA A 349 11.18 -9.41 18.84
N ILE A 350 10.51 -8.96 17.79
CA ILE A 350 11.18 -8.36 16.62
C ILE A 350 11.92 -7.11 17.09
N PRO A 351 13.23 -7.00 16.85
CA PRO A 351 14.00 -5.84 17.28
C PRO A 351 13.46 -4.56 16.65
N LEU A 352 13.36 -3.48 17.44
CA LEU A 352 12.81 -2.21 16.97
C LEU A 352 13.55 -1.66 15.74
N TRP A 353 14.88 -1.81 15.68
CA TRP A 353 15.67 -1.33 14.56
C TRP A 353 15.31 -2.04 13.23
N VAL A 354 14.93 -3.32 13.28
CA VAL A 354 14.45 -4.07 12.11
C VAL A 354 13.10 -3.48 11.62
N MET A 355 12.19 -3.20 12.55
CA MET A 355 10.92 -2.54 12.24
C MET A 355 11.13 -1.13 11.66
N LEU A 356 12.11 -0.37 12.19
CA LEU A 356 12.44 0.96 11.68
C LEU A 356 12.97 0.93 10.25
N ILE A 357 13.81 -0.04 9.90
CA ILE A 357 14.27 -0.23 8.51
C ILE A 357 13.08 -0.45 7.58
N GLY A 358 12.14 -1.32 7.94
CA GLY A 358 10.95 -1.57 7.15
C GLY A 358 10.06 -0.33 7.03
N ALA A 359 9.71 0.29 8.16
CA ALA A 359 8.79 1.43 8.22
C ALA A 359 9.32 2.65 7.45
N PHE A 360 10.58 3.01 7.67
CA PHE A 360 11.21 4.12 6.94
C PHE A 360 11.49 3.76 5.48
N GLY A 361 11.83 2.51 5.18
CA GLY A 361 12.02 2.05 3.81
C GLY A 361 10.74 2.22 2.98
N LEU A 362 9.57 1.82 3.50
CA LEU A 362 8.28 2.06 2.87
C LEU A 362 8.10 3.57 2.61
N SER A 363 8.29 4.40 3.63
CA SER A 363 8.08 5.86 3.54
C SER A 363 9.06 6.53 2.57
N PHE A 364 10.33 6.15 2.53
CA PHE A 364 11.27 6.66 1.54
C PHE A 364 10.94 6.19 0.13
N GLY A 365 10.54 4.93 -0.05
CA GLY A 365 10.13 4.38 -1.34
C GLY A 365 8.94 5.13 -1.94
N LEU A 366 7.89 5.35 -1.14
CA LEU A 366 6.71 6.10 -1.58
C LEU A 366 7.04 7.58 -1.87
N PHE A 367 7.93 8.20 -1.10
CA PHE A 367 8.31 9.60 -1.29
C PHE A 367 9.11 9.79 -2.59
N LEU A 368 10.08 8.90 -2.85
CA LEU A 368 11.00 9.03 -3.97
C LEU A 368 10.37 8.62 -5.32
N PHE A 369 9.60 7.54 -5.33
CA PHE A 369 9.13 6.91 -6.56
C PHE A 369 7.61 6.90 -6.71
N GLY A 370 6.85 7.09 -5.61
CA GLY A 370 5.39 7.05 -5.57
C GLY A 370 4.69 8.02 -6.52
N PRO A 371 5.12 9.29 -6.70
CA PRO A 371 4.43 10.25 -7.56
C PRO A 371 4.21 9.78 -8.98
N LYS A 372 5.16 9.02 -9.55
CA LYS A 372 5.06 8.48 -10.91
C LYS A 372 3.93 7.45 -11.00
N LEU A 373 3.86 6.53 -10.05
CA LEU A 373 2.86 5.46 -10.04
C LEU A 373 1.47 5.96 -9.64
N ILE A 374 1.36 6.88 -8.67
CA ILE A 374 0.08 7.51 -8.31
C ILE A 374 -0.56 8.19 -9.52
N ARG A 375 0.22 8.93 -10.33
CA ARG A 375 -0.28 9.56 -11.56
C ARG A 375 -0.76 8.53 -12.57
N MET A 376 0.01 7.48 -12.77
CA MET A 376 -0.31 6.42 -13.72
C MET A 376 -1.62 5.70 -13.34
N VAL A 377 -1.71 5.22 -12.11
CA VAL A 377 -2.87 4.46 -11.60
C VAL A 377 -4.12 5.36 -11.49
N GLY A 378 -3.96 6.57 -10.93
CA GLY A 378 -5.07 7.52 -10.74
C GLY A 378 -5.75 7.96 -12.05
N SER A 379 -5.02 7.94 -13.19
CA SER A 379 -5.55 8.32 -14.50
C SER A 379 -6.09 7.16 -15.33
N GLN A 380 -5.59 5.93 -15.13
CA GLN A 380 -5.81 4.82 -16.05
C GLN A 380 -6.88 3.82 -15.63
N ILE A 381 -7.06 3.54 -14.32
CA ILE A 381 -7.90 2.43 -13.90
C ILE A 381 -9.39 2.80 -13.92
N THR A 382 -9.81 3.92 -13.37
CA THR A 382 -11.16 4.49 -13.54
C THR A 382 -11.18 5.97 -13.14
N LYS A 383 -12.02 6.77 -13.82
CA LYS A 383 -12.37 8.12 -13.31
C LYS A 383 -13.27 7.96 -12.08
N LEU A 384 -12.66 7.76 -10.93
CA LEU A 384 -13.37 7.70 -9.65
C LEU A 384 -13.80 9.13 -9.24
N ASN A 385 -15.04 9.27 -8.78
CA ASN A 385 -15.44 10.46 -8.05
C ASN A 385 -15.20 10.24 -6.54
N PRO A 386 -15.15 11.30 -5.71
CA PRO A 386 -14.84 11.15 -4.27
C PRO A 386 -15.70 10.13 -3.52
N MET A 387 -16.98 10.01 -3.83
CA MET A 387 -17.87 9.02 -3.19
C MET A 387 -17.47 7.57 -3.50
N ARG A 388 -17.08 7.28 -4.75
CA ARG A 388 -16.65 5.93 -5.16
C ARG A 388 -15.26 5.63 -4.66
N ALA A 389 -14.36 6.60 -4.74
CA ALA A 389 -13.03 6.51 -4.20
C ALA A 389 -13.06 6.21 -2.70
N TYR A 390 -13.95 6.88 -1.95
CA TYR A 390 -14.22 6.59 -0.54
C TYR A 390 -14.64 5.13 -0.32
N CYS A 391 -15.61 4.62 -1.11
CA CYS A 391 -16.05 3.22 -0.98
C CYS A 391 -14.89 2.24 -1.24
N VAL A 392 -14.03 2.53 -2.22
CA VAL A 392 -12.85 1.71 -2.54
C VAL A 392 -11.83 1.77 -1.41
N SER A 393 -11.41 2.95 -1.00
CA SER A 393 -10.37 3.12 0.03
C SER A 393 -10.81 2.56 1.38
N LEU A 394 -12.07 2.82 1.79
CA LEU A 394 -12.58 2.30 3.06
C LEU A 394 -12.70 0.78 3.06
N SER A 395 -13.25 0.19 1.99
CA SER A 395 -13.40 -1.26 1.90
C SER A 395 -12.05 -1.96 1.87
N ALA A 396 -11.08 -1.41 1.14
CA ALA A 396 -9.72 -1.94 1.13
C ALA A 396 -9.08 -1.85 2.52
N ALA A 397 -9.19 -0.70 3.20
CA ALA A 397 -8.66 -0.53 4.55
C ALA A 397 -9.24 -1.56 5.53
N LEU A 398 -10.57 -1.71 5.56
CA LEU A 398 -11.23 -2.67 6.45
C LEU A 398 -10.81 -4.11 6.15
N THR A 399 -10.68 -4.47 4.88
CA THR A 399 -10.28 -5.83 4.48
C THR A 399 -8.82 -6.11 4.87
N VAL A 400 -7.90 -5.15 4.63
CA VAL A 400 -6.49 -5.30 5.01
C VAL A 400 -6.33 -5.34 6.54
N ILE A 401 -7.05 -4.49 7.29
CA ILE A 401 -7.05 -4.50 8.75
C ILE A 401 -7.50 -5.87 9.29
N LEU A 402 -8.59 -6.41 8.74
CA LEU A 402 -9.09 -7.73 9.14
C LEU A 402 -8.07 -8.84 8.86
N ALA A 403 -7.45 -8.82 7.69
CA ALA A 403 -6.41 -9.78 7.33
C ALA A 403 -5.17 -9.66 8.23
N SER A 404 -4.71 -8.44 8.50
CA SER A 404 -3.58 -8.17 9.40
C SER A 404 -3.86 -8.61 10.84
N TRP A 405 -5.10 -8.43 11.30
CA TRP A 405 -5.53 -8.93 12.61
C TRP A 405 -5.47 -10.45 12.72
N LEU A 406 -5.75 -11.15 11.62
CA LEU A 406 -5.62 -12.61 11.51
C LEU A 406 -4.18 -13.08 11.22
N GLY A 407 -3.20 -12.17 11.13
CA GLY A 407 -1.81 -12.47 10.77
C GLY A 407 -1.63 -12.93 9.32
N LEU A 408 -2.60 -12.68 8.45
CA LEU A 408 -2.56 -13.12 7.06
C LEU A 408 -1.85 -12.10 6.16
N PRO A 409 -0.78 -12.50 5.46
CA PRO A 409 -0.14 -11.66 4.44
C PRO A 409 -1.03 -11.61 3.19
N VAL A 410 -1.70 -10.47 2.98
CA VAL A 410 -2.60 -10.24 1.84
C VAL A 410 -2.03 -9.17 0.91
N SER A 411 -2.53 -9.16 -0.32
CA SER A 411 -2.16 -8.13 -1.30
C SER A 411 -3.09 -6.94 -1.23
N SER A 412 -2.60 -5.82 -0.74
CA SER A 412 -3.31 -4.54 -0.75
C SER A 412 -3.72 -4.11 -2.17
N THR A 413 -2.87 -4.39 -3.17
CA THR A 413 -3.15 -4.18 -4.61
C THR A 413 -4.37 -4.96 -5.06
N HIS A 414 -4.44 -6.26 -4.73
CA HIS A 414 -5.58 -7.11 -5.12
C HIS A 414 -6.87 -6.67 -4.47
N ILE A 415 -6.82 -6.31 -3.19
CA ILE A 415 -7.99 -5.84 -2.46
C ILE A 415 -8.51 -4.51 -3.04
N ALA A 416 -7.63 -3.56 -3.32
CA ALA A 416 -8.00 -2.28 -3.93
C ALA A 416 -8.63 -2.47 -5.31
N VAL A 417 -8.08 -3.34 -6.14
CA VAL A 417 -8.63 -3.70 -7.46
C VAL A 417 -9.98 -4.41 -7.32
N GLY A 418 -10.10 -5.35 -6.39
CA GLY A 418 -11.35 -6.02 -6.06
C GLY A 418 -12.44 -5.03 -5.65
N ALA A 419 -12.09 -4.04 -4.82
CA ALA A 419 -12.99 -2.97 -4.41
C ALA A 419 -13.45 -2.09 -5.58
N ILE A 420 -12.53 -1.76 -6.51
CA ILE A 420 -12.87 -1.01 -7.74
C ILE A 420 -13.86 -1.81 -8.59
N PHE A 421 -13.64 -3.11 -8.74
CA PHE A 421 -14.56 -3.99 -9.48
C PHE A 421 -15.91 -4.11 -8.79
N GLY A 422 -15.95 -4.24 -7.46
CA GLY A 422 -17.19 -4.27 -6.70
C GLY A 422 -18.05 -3.02 -6.92
N VAL A 423 -17.43 -1.83 -6.84
CA VAL A 423 -18.08 -0.56 -7.20
C VAL A 423 -18.55 -0.55 -8.65
N GLY A 424 -17.73 -1.04 -9.58
CA GLY A 424 -18.04 -1.07 -11.00
C GLY A 424 -19.22 -1.99 -11.33
N PHE A 425 -19.17 -3.24 -10.87
CA PHE A 425 -20.24 -4.23 -11.09
C PHE A 425 -21.54 -3.83 -10.42
N PHE A 426 -21.50 -3.33 -9.21
CA PHE A 426 -22.70 -2.82 -8.55
C PHE A 426 -23.35 -1.67 -9.35
N ARG A 427 -22.55 -0.77 -9.92
CA ARG A 427 -23.08 0.32 -10.76
C ARG A 427 -23.71 -0.19 -12.04
N GLU A 428 -23.14 -1.17 -12.70
CA GLU A 428 -23.70 -1.80 -13.90
C GLU A 428 -25.03 -2.48 -13.57
N TRP A 429 -25.07 -3.24 -12.47
CA TRP A 429 -26.28 -3.92 -12.00
C TRP A 429 -27.40 -2.94 -11.62
N ASP A 430 -27.08 -1.89 -10.83
CA ASP A 430 -28.07 -0.91 -10.39
C ASP A 430 -28.61 -0.09 -11.57
N ALA A 431 -27.77 0.26 -12.55
CA ALA A 431 -28.21 0.92 -13.77
C ALA A 431 -29.12 0.04 -14.62
N ALA A 432 -28.81 -1.26 -14.77
CA ALA A 432 -29.63 -2.22 -15.48
C ALA A 432 -30.97 -2.45 -14.77
N ARG A 433 -30.97 -2.58 -13.44
CA ARG A 433 -32.20 -2.75 -12.64
C ARG A 433 -33.15 -1.55 -12.80
N ARG A 434 -32.62 -0.33 -12.76
CA ARG A 434 -33.41 0.90 -12.93
C ARG A 434 -33.94 1.07 -14.35
N ALA A 435 -33.12 0.74 -15.36
CA ALA A 435 -33.53 0.76 -16.74
C ALA A 435 -34.74 -0.17 -16.96
N ARG A 436 -34.74 -1.36 -16.39
CA ARG A 436 -35.87 -2.32 -16.45
C ARG A 436 -37.12 -1.79 -15.75
N ALA A 437 -36.95 -1.12 -14.57
CA ALA A 437 -38.08 -0.54 -13.85
C ALA A 437 -38.75 0.61 -14.62
N VAL A 438 -38.02 1.35 -15.46
CA VAL A 438 -38.55 2.44 -16.30
C VAL A 438 -39.12 1.91 -17.63
N GLN A 439 -38.55 0.82 -18.19
CA GLN A 439 -39.03 0.21 -19.45
C GLN A 439 -40.45 -0.37 -19.36
N GLY A 440 -40.94 -0.71 -18.17
CA GLY A 440 -42.35 -1.08 -17.96
C GLY A 440 -43.33 0.08 -18.14
N GLN A 441 -42.86 1.33 -18.33
CA GLN A 441 -43.67 2.53 -18.41
C GLN A 441 -43.37 3.43 -19.64
N ALA A 442 -42.43 3.08 -20.54
CA ALA A 442 -42.03 3.94 -21.65
C ALA A 442 -41.88 3.18 -22.98
N PRO A 443 -42.16 3.83 -24.14
CA PRO A 443 -42.02 3.22 -25.47
C PRO A 443 -40.57 2.82 -25.75
N GLU A 444 -40.39 1.73 -26.54
CA GLU A 444 -39.08 1.16 -26.90
C GLU A 444 -38.09 2.21 -27.40
N ARG A 445 -37.06 2.47 -26.60
CA ARG A 445 -35.89 3.24 -27.07
C ARG A 445 -35.04 2.38 -28.00
N PRO A 446 -34.52 2.95 -29.10
CA PRO A 446 -33.70 2.18 -30.04
C PRO A 446 -32.53 1.50 -29.34
N ARG A 447 -32.32 0.23 -29.65
CA ARG A 447 -31.23 -0.58 -29.09
C ARG A 447 -29.90 0.08 -29.45
N THR A 448 -29.19 0.60 -28.45
CA THR A 448 -27.82 1.11 -28.62
C THR A 448 -26.91 0.04 -29.24
N ALA A 449 -26.10 0.45 -30.23
CA ALA A 449 -25.18 -0.42 -30.94
C ALA A 449 -24.29 -1.23 -29.97
N PRO A 450 -23.90 -2.48 -30.31
CA PRO A 450 -23.06 -3.32 -29.46
C PRO A 450 -21.74 -2.67 -29.03
N GLU A 451 -21.17 -1.83 -29.89
CA GLU A 451 -19.94 -1.07 -29.62
C GLU A 451 -20.15 0.02 -28.56
N GLU A 452 -21.28 0.72 -28.61
CA GLU A 452 -21.61 1.74 -27.62
C GLU A 452 -21.96 1.11 -26.27
N ARG A 453 -22.56 -0.09 -26.24
CA ARG A 453 -22.70 -0.92 -25.03
C ARG A 453 -21.35 -1.34 -24.45
N ARG A 454 -20.35 -1.68 -25.29
CA ARG A 454 -18.97 -2.00 -24.82
C ARG A 454 -18.28 -0.76 -24.26
N ARG A 455 -18.42 0.41 -24.87
CA ARG A 455 -17.87 1.68 -24.35
C ARG A 455 -18.51 2.14 -23.04
N ARG A 456 -19.75 1.76 -22.78
CA ARG A 456 -20.50 2.06 -21.55
C ARG A 456 -20.19 1.08 -20.40
N LYS A 457 -19.47 -0.02 -20.64
CA LYS A 457 -19.00 -0.90 -19.57
C LYS A 457 -17.96 -0.16 -18.74
N LEU A 458 -18.26 0.00 -17.45
CA LEU A 458 -17.44 0.77 -16.50
C LEU A 458 -16.21 0.01 -16.05
N VAL A 459 -16.25 -1.32 -16.17
CA VAL A 459 -15.15 -2.23 -15.84
C VAL A 459 -14.49 -2.70 -17.14
N ARG A 460 -13.23 -2.33 -17.33
CA ARG A 460 -12.44 -2.84 -18.45
C ARG A 460 -12.02 -4.28 -18.14
N ARG A 461 -12.76 -5.25 -18.67
CA ARG A 461 -12.53 -6.69 -18.42
C ARG A 461 -11.13 -7.17 -18.85
N SER A 462 -10.49 -6.49 -19.80
CA SER A 462 -9.10 -6.77 -20.19
C SER A 462 -8.12 -6.58 -19.01
N HIS A 463 -8.32 -5.56 -18.17
CA HIS A 463 -7.47 -5.37 -17.00
C HIS A 463 -7.66 -6.46 -15.94
N VAL A 464 -8.85 -7.05 -15.83
CA VAL A 464 -9.08 -8.20 -14.92
C VAL A 464 -8.19 -9.38 -15.30
N LEU A 465 -8.11 -9.69 -16.60
CA LEU A 465 -7.28 -10.79 -17.10
C LEU A 465 -5.79 -10.50 -16.93
N THR A 466 -5.35 -9.27 -17.23
CA THR A 466 -3.94 -8.88 -17.05
C THR A 466 -3.50 -8.96 -15.59
N ILE A 467 -4.36 -8.50 -14.68
CA ILE A 467 -4.11 -8.56 -13.24
C ILE A 467 -4.12 -10.02 -12.77
N GLY A 468 -5.10 -10.83 -13.19
CA GLY A 468 -5.15 -12.26 -12.88
C GLY A 468 -3.91 -13.02 -13.39
N ALA A 469 -3.43 -12.69 -14.58
CA ALA A 469 -2.21 -13.26 -15.12
C ALA A 469 -0.97 -12.86 -14.30
N ALA A 470 -0.87 -11.59 -13.90
CA ALA A 470 0.22 -11.12 -13.04
C ALA A 470 0.24 -11.86 -11.69
N TRP A 471 -0.93 -12.19 -11.13
CA TRP A 471 -1.03 -12.96 -9.88
C TRP A 471 -0.47 -14.37 -10.02
N VAL A 472 -0.85 -15.05 -11.10
CA VAL A 472 -0.41 -16.44 -11.37
C VAL A 472 1.08 -16.50 -11.67
N VAL A 473 1.64 -15.49 -12.37
CA VAL A 473 3.05 -15.48 -12.78
C VAL A 473 3.98 -15.06 -11.64
N THR A 474 3.57 -14.14 -10.77
CA THR A 474 4.45 -13.55 -9.75
C THR A 474 5.01 -14.60 -8.78
N VAL A 475 4.17 -15.50 -8.26
CA VAL A 475 4.61 -16.49 -7.27
C VAL A 475 5.63 -17.48 -7.85
N PRO A 476 5.37 -18.16 -8.99
CA PRO A 476 6.35 -19.04 -9.59
C PRO A 476 7.63 -18.35 -10.04
N ALA A 477 7.53 -17.13 -10.59
CA ALA A 477 8.69 -16.38 -11.05
C ALA A 477 9.58 -15.95 -9.88
N ALA A 478 8.98 -15.41 -8.80
CA ALA A 478 9.72 -15.06 -7.59
C ALA A 478 10.33 -16.30 -6.93
N ALA A 479 9.62 -17.44 -6.91
CA ALA A 479 10.12 -18.70 -6.37
C ALA A 479 11.32 -19.23 -7.18
N ALA A 480 11.22 -19.24 -8.50
CA ALA A 480 12.31 -19.69 -9.37
C ALA A 480 13.56 -18.79 -9.24
N LEU A 481 13.36 -17.47 -9.23
CA LEU A 481 14.44 -16.50 -9.03
C LEU A 481 15.09 -16.67 -7.66
N SER A 482 14.28 -16.89 -6.62
CA SER A 482 14.78 -17.09 -5.26
C SER A 482 15.57 -18.38 -5.12
N GLY A 483 15.10 -19.48 -5.70
CA GLY A 483 15.84 -20.74 -5.73
C GLY A 483 17.21 -20.62 -6.43
N ALA A 484 17.24 -19.92 -7.58
CA ALA A 484 18.49 -19.65 -8.29
C ALA A 484 19.46 -18.78 -7.45
N LEU A 485 18.96 -17.72 -6.83
CA LEU A 485 19.76 -16.84 -5.97
C LEU A 485 20.24 -17.57 -4.70
N PHE A 486 19.45 -18.48 -4.15
CA PHE A 486 19.87 -19.29 -3.00
C PHE A 486 21.14 -20.10 -3.33
N TRP A 487 21.16 -20.80 -4.46
CA TRP A 487 22.34 -21.55 -4.89
C TRP A 487 23.54 -20.64 -5.20
N ALA A 488 23.32 -19.47 -5.80
CA ALA A 488 24.37 -18.51 -6.08
C ALA A 488 24.97 -17.93 -4.78
N LEU A 489 24.14 -17.50 -3.84
CA LEU A 489 24.61 -16.96 -2.55
C LEU A 489 25.33 -18.01 -1.71
N ARG A 490 24.82 -19.24 -1.70
CA ARG A 490 25.47 -20.35 -1.02
C ARG A 490 26.85 -20.70 -1.62
N ALA A 491 27.01 -20.59 -2.93
CA ALA A 491 28.31 -20.85 -3.57
C ALA A 491 29.36 -19.77 -3.27
N ILE A 492 28.92 -18.55 -2.91
CA ILE A 492 29.83 -17.43 -2.57
C ILE A 492 30.18 -17.42 -1.07
N GLY A 493 29.24 -17.78 -0.21
CA GLY A 493 29.34 -17.60 1.23
C GLY A 493 29.40 -18.90 2.06
N GLY A 494 29.25 -20.04 1.43
CA GLY A 494 29.41 -21.39 2.03
C GLY A 494 30.67 -22.03 1.58
#